data_b18a0ba3507fac44afdda8726803158e
#
_entry.id   b18a0ba3507fac44afdda8726803158e
#
_cell.length_a   1.000
_cell.length_b   1.000
_cell.length_c   1.000
_cell.angle_alpha   90.00
_cell.angle_beta   90.00
_cell.angle_gamma   90.00
#
_symmetry.space_group_name_H-M   'P 1'
#
loop_
_entity.id
_entity.type
_entity.pdbx_description
1 polymer ?
#
loop_
_entity_poly.entity_id
_entity_poly.type
_entity_poly.pdbx_seq_one_letter_code
_entity_poly.pdbx_strand_id
1 'polypeptide(L)'
;MRIPDWTADACPQPADLVDAILARRGRQLINLDKALLWSEPLARGWNVYLKAVRSELPTSPRLRELAICTVALLTGAQYEYHHHAPDFLAAGGAQAELDALARVAAGDARRDAADPALGALEQLVIRYAAQMTLDVRVEDALFEALREHFDTTQLVELTAAIATYNMVARFLVALGVSPEQ
;
A
#
# COMPACT_ATOMS: atom_id res chain seq x y z
N MET A 1 17.15 4.86 8.05
CA MET A 1 17.14 3.40 7.72
C MET A 1 18.11 2.63 8.60
N ARG A 2 17.92 1.31 8.74
CA ARG A 2 18.88 0.39 9.43
C ARG A 2 20.05 -0.04 8.54
N ILE A 3 19.96 0.24 7.24
CA ILE A 3 21.02 0.05 6.24
C ILE A 3 21.51 1.41 5.76
N PRO A 4 22.73 1.50 5.22
CA PRO A 4 23.23 2.75 4.64
C PRO A 4 22.35 3.23 3.47
N ASP A 5 22.29 4.53 3.25
CA ASP A 5 21.71 5.09 2.04
C ASP A 5 22.49 4.57 0.83
N TRP A 6 21.77 4.16 -0.19
CA TRP A 6 22.40 3.74 -1.43
C TRP A 6 23.05 4.95 -2.14
N THR A 7 24.25 4.70 -2.63
CA THR A 7 24.94 5.58 -3.57
C THR A 7 25.53 4.77 -4.71
N ALA A 8 25.70 5.39 -5.88
CA ALA A 8 26.26 4.73 -7.05
C ALA A 8 27.71 4.23 -6.81
N ASP A 9 28.47 4.92 -5.95
CA ASP A 9 29.85 4.53 -5.59
C ASP A 9 29.88 3.30 -4.68
N ALA A 10 28.92 3.18 -3.77
CA ALA A 10 28.86 2.07 -2.82
C ALA A 10 28.33 0.77 -3.44
N CYS A 11 27.38 0.88 -4.36
CA CYS A 11 26.79 -0.24 -5.07
C CYS A 11 26.37 0.19 -6.49
N PRO A 12 27.28 0.16 -7.46
CA PRO A 12 26.97 0.55 -8.84
C PRO A 12 25.81 -0.29 -9.41
N GLN A 13 24.85 0.38 -10.02
CA GLN A 13 23.70 -0.26 -10.66
C GLN A 13 23.66 0.12 -12.13
N PRO A 14 23.07 -0.75 -13.01
CA PRO A 14 22.91 -0.43 -14.42
C PRO A 14 22.14 0.88 -14.63
N ALA A 15 22.64 1.72 -15.52
CA ALA A 15 22.07 3.05 -15.77
C ALA A 15 20.60 2.96 -16.22
N ASP A 16 20.25 1.99 -17.05
CA ASP A 16 18.88 1.76 -17.50
C ASP A 16 17.89 1.52 -16.35
N LEU A 17 18.31 0.83 -15.28
CA LEU A 17 17.51 0.62 -14.09
C LEU A 17 17.30 1.92 -13.31
N VAL A 18 18.38 2.63 -13.05
CA VAL A 18 18.34 3.89 -12.29
C VAL A 18 17.52 4.93 -13.05
N ASP A 19 17.73 5.05 -14.36
CA ASP A 19 17.00 5.98 -15.23
C ASP A 19 15.48 5.65 -15.26
N ALA A 20 15.11 4.37 -15.33
CA ALA A 20 13.72 3.93 -15.29
C ALA A 20 13.03 4.31 -13.95
N ILE A 21 13.74 4.16 -12.83
CA ILE A 21 13.22 4.56 -11.51
C ILE A 21 13.08 6.08 -11.45
N LEU A 22 14.10 6.83 -11.84
CA LEU A 22 14.10 8.29 -11.87
C LEU A 22 12.98 8.86 -12.76
N ALA A 23 12.77 8.27 -13.94
CA ALA A 23 11.70 8.68 -14.85
C ALA A 23 10.31 8.53 -14.20
N ARG A 24 10.08 7.43 -13.47
CA ARG A 24 8.82 7.18 -12.75
C ARG A 24 8.63 8.12 -11.54
N ARG A 25 9.71 8.55 -10.90
CA ARG A 25 9.70 9.33 -9.65
C ARG A 25 9.86 10.85 -9.85
N GLY A 26 9.80 11.34 -11.08
CA GLY A 26 10.02 12.77 -11.33
C GLY A 26 11.46 13.22 -11.06
N ARG A 27 12.44 12.34 -11.36
CA ARG A 27 13.88 12.55 -11.29
C ARG A 27 14.49 12.61 -9.87
N GLN A 28 13.79 12.10 -8.87
CA GLN A 28 14.32 12.00 -7.51
C GLN A 28 14.10 10.59 -6.95
N LEU A 29 15.16 9.98 -6.39
CA LEU A 29 15.04 8.71 -5.67
C LEU A 29 14.42 8.94 -4.28
N ILE A 30 13.38 8.20 -3.97
CA ILE A 30 12.81 8.15 -2.62
C ILE A 30 13.56 7.11 -1.76
N ASN A 31 13.38 7.14 -0.45
CA ASN A 31 14.11 6.27 0.46
C ASN A 31 13.85 4.77 0.21
N LEU A 32 12.64 4.41 -0.22
CA LEU A 32 12.35 3.06 -0.67
C LEU A 32 13.21 2.66 -1.88
N ASP A 33 13.35 3.53 -2.89
CA ASP A 33 14.16 3.23 -4.08
C ASP A 33 15.63 3.03 -3.70
N LYS A 34 16.16 3.86 -2.78
CA LYS A 34 17.52 3.71 -2.25
C LYS A 34 17.71 2.37 -1.51
N ALA A 35 16.70 1.93 -0.75
CA ALA A 35 16.76 0.61 -0.11
C ALA A 35 16.77 -0.54 -1.12
N LEU A 36 15.97 -0.44 -2.18
CA LEU A 36 15.87 -1.47 -3.23
C LEU A 36 17.13 -1.55 -4.11
N LEU A 37 17.77 -0.41 -4.38
CA LEU A 37 18.96 -0.33 -5.23
C LEU A 37 20.20 -1.05 -4.66
N TRP A 38 20.15 -1.56 -3.44
CA TRP A 38 21.14 -2.50 -2.92
C TRP A 38 21.07 -3.88 -3.60
N SER A 39 20.00 -4.18 -4.35
CA SER A 39 19.82 -5.43 -5.08
C SER A 39 19.20 -5.19 -6.45
N GLU A 40 19.98 -5.29 -7.51
CA GLU A 40 19.50 -5.09 -8.89
C GLU A 40 18.27 -5.96 -9.23
N PRO A 41 18.28 -7.29 -9.01
CA PRO A 41 17.13 -8.14 -9.35
C PRO A 41 15.87 -7.73 -8.60
N LEU A 42 16.01 -7.36 -7.32
CA LEU A 42 14.89 -6.93 -6.51
C LEU A 42 14.32 -5.58 -7.01
N ALA A 43 15.19 -4.60 -7.26
CA ALA A 43 14.76 -3.29 -7.75
C ALA A 43 14.06 -3.38 -9.11
N ARG A 44 14.55 -4.22 -10.04
CA ARG A 44 13.91 -4.45 -11.34
C ARG A 44 12.53 -5.08 -11.19
N GLY A 45 12.42 -6.19 -10.46
CA GLY A 45 11.15 -6.89 -10.25
C GLY A 45 10.13 -6.00 -9.53
N TRP A 46 10.58 -5.27 -8.51
CA TRP A 46 9.74 -4.33 -7.76
C TRP A 46 9.20 -3.21 -8.66
N ASN A 47 10.08 -2.59 -9.45
CA ASN A 47 9.69 -1.48 -10.33
C ASN A 47 8.61 -1.89 -11.34
N VAL A 48 8.71 -3.08 -11.93
CA VAL A 48 7.72 -3.60 -12.88
C VAL A 48 6.41 -3.96 -12.17
N TYR A 49 6.49 -4.74 -11.10
CA TYR A 49 5.31 -5.23 -10.39
C TYR A 49 4.51 -4.10 -9.73
N LEU A 50 5.19 -3.21 -9.01
CA LEU A 50 4.51 -2.10 -8.34
C LEU A 50 3.95 -1.07 -9.34
N LYS A 51 4.55 -0.93 -10.53
CA LYS A 51 3.95 -0.12 -11.58
C LYS A 51 2.57 -0.69 -11.97
N ALA A 52 2.48 -2.00 -12.20
CA ALA A 52 1.22 -2.65 -12.52
C ALA A 52 0.18 -2.42 -11.40
N VAL A 53 0.52 -2.77 -10.16
CA VAL A 53 -0.39 -2.65 -9.00
C VAL A 53 -0.87 -1.20 -8.78
N ARG A 54 -0.01 -0.21 -8.95
CA ARG A 54 -0.35 1.20 -8.66
C ARG A 54 -1.08 1.91 -9.80
N SER A 55 -0.78 1.56 -11.06
CA SER A 55 -1.13 2.40 -12.20
C SER A 55 -1.92 1.70 -13.30
N GLU A 56 -1.97 0.37 -13.33
CA GLU A 56 -2.49 -0.38 -14.46
C GLU A 56 -3.75 -1.21 -14.09
N LEU A 57 -4.10 -1.31 -12.80
CA LEU A 57 -5.28 -2.03 -12.36
C LEU A 57 -6.55 -1.19 -12.54
N PRO A 58 -7.61 -1.73 -13.18
CA PRO A 58 -8.90 -1.05 -13.38
C PRO A 58 -9.69 -0.83 -12.09
N THR A 59 -9.40 -1.55 -11.02
CA THR A 59 -10.08 -1.38 -9.72
C THR A 59 -9.99 0.07 -9.23
N SER A 60 -11.08 0.56 -8.65
CA SER A 60 -11.20 1.92 -8.13
C SER A 60 -9.94 2.40 -7.39
N PRO A 61 -9.24 3.42 -7.89
CA PRO A 61 -8.06 3.97 -7.20
C PRO A 61 -8.37 4.36 -5.75
N ARG A 62 -9.52 4.96 -5.51
CA ARG A 62 -9.94 5.40 -4.17
C ARG A 62 -10.05 4.23 -3.19
N LEU A 63 -10.69 3.12 -3.58
CA LEU A 63 -10.83 1.94 -2.70
C LEU A 63 -9.50 1.21 -2.52
N ARG A 64 -8.66 1.18 -3.56
CA ARG A 64 -7.31 0.64 -3.47
C ARG A 64 -6.46 1.43 -2.48
N GLU A 65 -6.44 2.76 -2.58
CA GLU A 65 -5.68 3.61 -1.66
C GLU A 65 -6.23 3.52 -0.22
N LEU A 66 -7.54 3.40 -0.03
CA LEU A 66 -8.15 3.14 1.28
C LEU A 66 -7.62 1.83 1.90
N ALA A 67 -7.59 0.75 1.11
CA ALA A 67 -7.06 -0.54 1.55
C ALA A 67 -5.57 -0.45 1.90
N ILE A 68 -4.78 0.27 1.10
CA ILE A 68 -3.35 0.51 1.35
C ILE A 68 -3.14 1.29 2.65
N CYS A 69 -3.88 2.37 2.86
CA CYS A 69 -3.84 3.14 4.11
C CYS A 69 -4.23 2.28 5.32
N THR A 70 -5.21 1.36 5.14
CA THR A 70 -5.59 0.39 6.19
C THR A 70 -4.42 -0.51 6.56
N VAL A 71 -3.76 -1.13 5.58
CA VAL A 71 -2.56 -1.95 5.81
C VAL A 71 -1.47 -1.14 6.51
N ALA A 72 -1.22 0.09 6.06
CA ALA A 72 -0.19 0.96 6.63
C ALA A 72 -0.42 1.25 8.12
N LEU A 73 -1.65 1.61 8.51
CA LEU A 73 -2.00 1.88 9.89
C LEU A 73 -1.88 0.62 10.77
N LEU A 74 -2.41 -0.51 10.31
CA LEU A 74 -2.40 -1.76 11.07
C LEU A 74 -1.00 -2.37 11.25
N THR A 75 -0.09 -2.11 10.31
CA THR A 75 1.29 -2.61 10.37
C THR A 75 2.27 -1.61 10.98
N GLY A 76 1.84 -0.38 11.28
CA GLY A 76 2.71 0.71 11.72
C GLY A 76 3.67 1.22 10.64
N ALA A 77 3.37 0.98 9.37
CA ALA A 77 4.16 1.41 8.23
C ALA A 77 3.93 2.90 7.92
N GLN A 78 4.49 3.79 8.76
CA GLN A 78 4.32 5.24 8.64
C GLN A 78 4.74 5.78 7.26
N TYR A 79 5.77 5.19 6.67
CA TYR A 79 6.22 5.53 5.32
C TYR A 79 5.10 5.36 4.29
N GLU A 80 4.40 4.21 4.31
CA GLU A 80 3.28 3.94 3.41
C GLU A 80 2.14 4.91 3.63
N TYR A 81 1.74 5.12 4.89
CA TYR A 81 0.67 6.05 5.19
C TYR A 81 0.98 7.47 4.71
N HIS A 82 2.22 7.93 4.90
CA HIS A 82 2.68 9.24 4.45
C HIS A 82 2.52 9.44 2.94
N HIS A 83 2.82 8.41 2.16
CA HIS A 83 2.74 8.49 0.69
C HIS A 83 1.32 8.23 0.15
N HIS A 84 0.55 7.35 0.79
CA HIS A 84 -0.74 6.90 0.25
C HIS A 84 -1.95 7.67 0.76
N ALA A 85 -1.89 8.33 1.92
CA ALA A 85 -2.98 9.20 2.37
C ALA A 85 -3.23 10.38 1.40
N PRO A 86 -2.21 11.09 0.87
CA PRO A 86 -2.42 12.07 -0.19
C PRO A 86 -2.96 11.47 -1.49
N ASP A 87 -2.52 10.26 -1.89
CA ASP A 87 -3.02 9.58 -3.08
C ASP A 87 -4.51 9.21 -2.92
N PHE A 88 -4.94 8.80 -1.71
CA PHE A 88 -6.36 8.58 -1.39
C PHE A 88 -7.19 9.84 -1.56
N LEU A 89 -6.71 10.98 -1.03
CA LEU A 89 -7.40 12.27 -1.18
C LEU A 89 -7.48 12.69 -2.65
N ALA A 90 -6.38 12.53 -3.41
CA ALA A 90 -6.35 12.81 -4.85
C ALA A 90 -7.30 11.91 -5.66
N ALA A 91 -7.53 10.68 -5.19
CA ALA A 91 -8.48 9.75 -5.79
C ALA A 91 -9.96 10.03 -5.42
N GLY A 92 -10.24 11.12 -4.73
CA GLY A 92 -11.59 11.54 -4.35
C GLY A 92 -12.02 11.09 -2.95
N GLY A 93 -11.10 10.64 -2.12
CA GLY A 93 -11.34 10.42 -0.70
C GLY A 93 -11.40 11.73 0.08
N ALA A 94 -11.93 11.68 1.29
CA ALA A 94 -12.04 12.81 2.19
C ALA A 94 -11.17 12.66 3.44
N GLN A 95 -10.69 13.78 4.01
CA GLN A 95 -9.93 13.75 5.27
C GLN A 95 -10.72 13.12 6.40
N ALA A 96 -12.03 13.35 6.47
CA ALA A 96 -12.90 12.73 7.48
C ALA A 96 -12.88 11.19 7.43
N GLU A 97 -12.70 10.60 6.24
CA GLU A 97 -12.58 9.14 6.05
C GLU A 97 -11.21 8.63 6.54
N LEU A 98 -10.13 9.38 6.32
CA LEU A 98 -8.81 9.03 6.89
C LEU A 98 -8.81 9.12 8.42
N ASP A 99 -9.46 10.13 8.98
CA ASP A 99 -9.62 10.28 10.43
C ASP A 99 -10.46 9.13 11.02
N ALA A 100 -11.52 8.73 10.32
CA ALA A 100 -12.34 7.57 10.67
C ALA A 100 -11.54 6.27 10.59
N LEU A 101 -10.79 6.07 9.50
CA LEU A 101 -9.91 4.92 9.34
C LEU A 101 -8.90 4.80 10.49
N ALA A 102 -8.32 5.92 10.93
CA ALA A 102 -7.39 5.92 12.06
C ALA A 102 -8.08 5.48 13.38
N ARG A 103 -9.33 5.91 13.61
CA ARG A 103 -10.12 5.46 14.76
C ARG A 103 -10.44 3.96 14.71
N VAL A 104 -10.88 3.49 13.55
CA VAL A 104 -11.19 2.08 13.29
C VAL A 104 -9.95 1.21 13.45
N ALA A 105 -8.81 1.63 12.93
CA ALA A 105 -7.55 0.90 13.02
C ALA A 105 -7.00 0.85 14.46
N ALA A 106 -7.32 1.81 15.29
CA ALA A 106 -6.98 1.80 16.72
C ALA A 106 -7.84 0.81 17.54
N GLY A 107 -8.96 0.35 16.98
CA GLY A 107 -9.83 -0.69 17.54
C GLY A 107 -9.58 -2.06 16.95
N ASP A 108 -10.63 -2.85 16.73
CA ASP A 108 -10.55 -4.14 16.01
C ASP A 108 -11.21 -4.05 14.63
N ALA A 109 -10.51 -3.44 13.69
CA ALA A 109 -10.96 -3.24 12.30
C ALA A 109 -11.36 -4.55 11.57
N ARG A 110 -10.94 -5.73 12.06
CA ARG A 110 -11.33 -7.03 11.49
C ARG A 110 -12.81 -7.33 11.70
N ARG A 111 -13.34 -6.90 12.83
CA ARG A 111 -14.72 -7.20 13.28
C ARG A 111 -15.65 -6.04 13.01
N ASP A 112 -15.18 -4.84 13.26
CA ASP A 112 -16.00 -3.64 13.17
C ASP A 112 -15.21 -2.49 12.55
N ALA A 113 -15.73 -1.97 11.44
CA ALA A 113 -15.23 -0.78 10.77
C ALA A 113 -16.31 0.33 10.73
N ALA A 114 -17.31 0.25 11.59
CA ALA A 114 -18.39 1.22 11.62
C ALA A 114 -17.88 2.59 12.11
N ASP A 115 -18.05 3.58 11.27
CA ASP A 115 -17.82 4.99 11.59
C ASP A 115 -18.76 5.84 10.70
N PRO A 116 -19.38 6.92 11.24
CA PRO A 116 -20.33 7.74 10.45
C PRO A 116 -19.74 8.37 9.18
N ALA A 117 -18.42 8.53 9.11
CA ALA A 117 -17.73 9.09 7.94
C ALA A 117 -17.43 8.03 6.88
N LEU A 118 -17.66 6.74 7.14
CA LEU A 118 -17.37 5.64 6.21
C LEU A 118 -18.67 5.05 5.66
N GLY A 119 -18.77 4.92 4.35
CA GLY A 119 -19.85 4.20 3.69
C GLY A 119 -19.75 2.69 3.91
N ALA A 120 -20.83 1.96 3.59
CA ALA A 120 -20.89 0.52 3.78
C ALA A 120 -19.79 -0.23 3.00
N LEU A 121 -19.51 0.20 1.77
CA LEU A 121 -18.47 -0.40 0.92
C LEU A 121 -17.06 -0.14 1.48
N GLU A 122 -16.78 1.07 1.97
CA GLU A 122 -15.52 1.41 2.62
C GLU A 122 -15.30 0.55 3.86
N GLN A 123 -16.32 0.35 4.66
CA GLN A 123 -16.25 -0.52 5.85
C GLN A 123 -15.93 -1.97 5.47
N LEU A 124 -16.53 -2.51 4.38
CA LEU A 124 -16.21 -3.86 3.88
C LEU A 124 -14.74 -3.95 3.42
N VAL A 125 -14.26 -2.97 2.66
CA VAL A 125 -12.86 -2.93 2.18
C VAL A 125 -11.87 -2.84 3.33
N ILE A 126 -12.16 -2.02 4.36
CA ILE A 126 -11.32 -1.89 5.56
C ILE A 126 -11.26 -3.23 6.32
N ARG A 127 -12.42 -3.87 6.57
CA ARG A 127 -12.47 -5.18 7.24
C ARG A 127 -11.71 -6.25 6.45
N TYR A 128 -11.85 -6.26 5.14
CA TYR A 128 -11.14 -7.18 4.25
C TYR A 128 -9.62 -7.00 4.36
N ALA A 129 -9.14 -5.77 4.23
CA ALA A 129 -7.74 -5.44 4.38
C ALA A 129 -7.23 -5.80 5.79
N ALA A 130 -8.02 -5.57 6.84
CA ALA A 130 -7.66 -5.88 8.21
C ALA A 130 -7.53 -7.39 8.45
N GLN A 131 -8.48 -8.20 7.99
CA GLN A 131 -8.41 -9.65 8.13
C GLN A 131 -7.24 -10.23 7.34
N MET A 132 -7.02 -9.79 6.09
CA MET A 132 -5.84 -10.21 5.31
C MET A 132 -4.51 -9.84 5.99
N THR A 133 -4.46 -8.68 6.67
CA THR A 133 -3.23 -8.17 7.29
C THR A 133 -2.90 -8.87 8.60
N LEU A 134 -3.89 -9.07 9.45
CA LEU A 134 -3.70 -9.55 10.82
C LEU A 134 -3.92 -11.05 10.97
N ASP A 135 -4.87 -11.61 10.22
CA ASP A 135 -5.27 -13.03 10.35
C ASP A 135 -4.80 -13.88 9.15
N VAL A 136 -4.41 -13.26 8.02
CA VAL A 136 -4.13 -13.90 6.73
C VAL A 136 -5.38 -14.54 6.10
N ARG A 137 -6.33 -14.96 6.91
CA ARG A 137 -7.60 -15.57 6.51
C ARG A 137 -8.71 -14.53 6.52
N VAL A 138 -9.63 -14.67 5.59
CA VAL A 138 -10.84 -13.85 5.49
C VAL A 138 -12.06 -14.74 5.76
N GLU A 139 -13.01 -14.24 6.52
CA GLU A 139 -14.28 -14.91 6.79
C GLU A 139 -15.10 -15.01 5.49
N ASP A 140 -15.69 -16.19 5.24
CA ASP A 140 -16.47 -16.45 4.04
C ASP A 140 -17.63 -15.43 3.89
N ALA A 141 -18.30 -15.10 4.97
CA ALA A 141 -19.39 -14.11 4.94
C ALA A 141 -18.93 -12.71 4.51
N LEU A 142 -17.71 -12.29 4.90
CA LEU A 142 -17.15 -11.02 4.45
C LEU A 142 -16.78 -11.07 2.98
N PHE A 143 -16.21 -12.20 2.52
CA PHE A 143 -15.84 -12.36 1.13
C PHE A 143 -17.08 -12.40 0.23
N GLU A 144 -18.15 -13.08 0.63
CA GLU A 144 -19.42 -13.08 -0.10
C GLU A 144 -20.06 -11.68 -0.17
N ALA A 145 -20.01 -10.89 0.91
CA ALA A 145 -20.47 -9.51 0.88
C ALA A 145 -19.68 -8.65 -0.12
N LEU A 146 -18.36 -8.85 -0.25
CA LEU A 146 -17.56 -8.15 -1.26
C LEU A 146 -17.96 -8.54 -2.69
N ARG A 147 -18.36 -9.80 -2.93
CA ARG A 147 -18.82 -10.28 -4.24
C ARG A 147 -20.10 -9.60 -4.72
N GLU A 148 -20.87 -9.01 -3.84
CA GLU A 148 -22.05 -8.22 -4.21
C GLU A 148 -21.66 -6.86 -4.84
N HIS A 149 -20.42 -6.38 -4.61
CA HIS A 149 -19.93 -5.07 -5.04
C HIS A 149 -18.82 -5.13 -6.10
N PHE A 150 -18.09 -6.25 -6.17
CA PHE A 150 -16.93 -6.41 -7.04
C PHE A 150 -17.06 -7.64 -7.93
N ASP A 151 -16.70 -7.51 -9.19
CA ASP A 151 -16.52 -8.68 -10.05
C ASP A 151 -15.24 -9.45 -9.69
N THR A 152 -15.03 -10.59 -10.33
CA THR A 152 -13.87 -11.47 -10.05
C THR A 152 -12.53 -10.76 -10.31
N THR A 153 -12.43 -9.95 -11.38
CA THR A 153 -11.22 -9.21 -11.70
C THR A 153 -10.91 -8.18 -10.62
N GLN A 154 -11.90 -7.40 -10.23
CA GLN A 154 -11.78 -6.38 -9.19
C GLN A 154 -11.40 -6.99 -7.83
N LEU A 155 -11.97 -8.15 -7.47
CA LEU A 155 -11.59 -8.86 -6.24
C LEU A 155 -10.15 -9.35 -6.28
N VAL A 156 -9.70 -9.92 -7.40
CA VAL A 156 -8.30 -10.34 -7.56
C VAL A 156 -7.36 -9.15 -7.44
N GLU A 157 -7.68 -8.03 -8.07
CA GLU A 157 -6.87 -6.81 -8.05
C GLU A 157 -6.81 -6.16 -6.66
N LEU A 158 -7.95 -6.05 -5.97
CA LEU A 158 -8.01 -5.55 -4.60
C LEU A 158 -7.21 -6.45 -3.65
N THR A 159 -7.38 -7.78 -3.78
CA THR A 159 -6.61 -8.76 -3.02
C THR A 159 -5.11 -8.62 -3.29
N ALA A 160 -4.72 -8.49 -4.57
CA ALA A 160 -3.32 -8.30 -4.96
C ALA A 160 -2.75 -7.00 -4.39
N ALA A 161 -3.51 -5.91 -4.41
CA ALA A 161 -3.08 -4.64 -3.83
C ALA A 161 -2.84 -4.78 -2.32
N ILE A 162 -3.78 -5.34 -1.56
CA ILE A 162 -3.64 -5.55 -0.12
C ILE A 162 -2.43 -6.46 0.20
N ALA A 163 -2.30 -7.59 -0.51
CA ALA A 163 -1.18 -8.52 -0.31
C ALA A 163 0.17 -7.85 -0.62
N THR A 164 0.24 -7.09 -1.70
CA THR A 164 1.42 -6.33 -2.10
C THR A 164 1.84 -5.36 -1.01
N TYR A 165 0.91 -4.57 -0.48
CA TYR A 165 1.24 -3.58 0.55
C TYR A 165 1.52 -4.20 1.91
N ASN A 166 1.03 -5.39 2.19
CA ASN A 166 1.52 -6.21 3.30
C ASN A 166 2.99 -6.62 3.14
N MET A 167 3.42 -6.96 1.91
CA MET A 167 4.83 -7.22 1.60
C MET A 167 5.65 -5.93 1.76
N VAL A 168 5.21 -4.82 1.17
CA VAL A 168 5.90 -3.52 1.20
C VAL A 168 6.05 -3.03 2.63
N ALA A 169 4.98 -3.04 3.43
CA ALA A 169 5.02 -2.63 4.84
C ALA A 169 6.06 -3.41 5.64
N ARG A 170 6.11 -4.74 5.47
CA ARG A 170 7.10 -5.58 6.17
C ARG A 170 8.53 -5.25 5.74
N PHE A 171 8.77 -5.01 4.46
CA PHE A 171 10.07 -4.59 3.96
C PHE A 171 10.51 -3.26 4.57
N LEU A 172 9.65 -2.25 4.53
CA LEU A 172 9.93 -0.90 5.03
C LEU A 172 10.17 -0.88 6.54
N VAL A 173 9.27 -1.49 7.31
CA VAL A 173 9.36 -1.52 8.78
C VAL A 173 10.60 -2.30 9.23
N ALA A 174 10.88 -3.46 8.63
CA ALA A 174 12.05 -4.27 8.95
C ALA A 174 13.37 -3.52 8.71
N LEU A 175 13.47 -2.75 7.62
CA LEU A 175 14.66 -1.96 7.27
C LEU A 175 14.67 -0.56 7.92
N GLY A 176 13.59 -0.17 8.61
CA GLY A 176 13.47 1.14 9.23
C GLY A 176 13.49 2.28 8.21
N VAL A 177 12.85 2.08 7.06
CA VAL A 177 12.72 3.13 6.03
C VAL A 177 11.73 4.16 6.53
N SER A 178 12.16 5.40 6.66
CA SER A 178 11.34 6.56 7.08
C SER A 178 10.99 7.45 5.89
N PRO A 179 9.92 8.24 5.98
CA PRO A 179 9.62 9.27 4.98
C PRO A 179 10.80 10.21 4.73
N GLU A 180 10.82 10.82 3.57
CA GLU A 180 11.77 11.87 3.20
C GLU A 180 11.57 13.08 4.11
N GLN A 181 12.69 13.76 4.44
CA GLN A 181 12.68 14.97 5.25
C GLN A 181 12.41 16.21 4.37
#